data_d776cd8a3845dd0cab44004c041695ad
#
_entry.id   d776cd8a3845dd0cab44004c041695ad
#
_cell.length_a   1.000
_cell.length_b   1.000
_cell.length_c   1.000
_cell.angle_alpha   90.00
_cell.angle_beta   90.00
_cell.angle_gamma   90.00
#
_symmetry.space_group_name_H-M   'P 1'
#
loop_
_entity.id
_entity.type
_entity.pdbx_description
1 polymer ?
#
loop_
_entity_poly.entity_id
_entity_poly.type
_entity_poly.pdbx_seq_one_letter_code
_entity_poly.pdbx_strand_id
1 'polypeptide(L)'
;MEPDSHERIISATRAMSAGAERIFDLIADPSAQPSWDGNNNLASAAPGQRVRQVGDVFKTTLTGGMVRENHVVEFIEGSKIAWCPAEPGKQPPGHLWRWQLEPINSTLTNVTHTYDWTALTDSKRLDKARSTTPEMLRESMDRLAMLAQASGG
;
A
#
# COMPACT_ATOMS: atom_id res chain seq x y z
N MET A 1 -23.62 -8.92 -19.24
CA MET A 1 -22.87 -7.85 -18.59
C MET A 1 -22.12 -8.35 -17.37
N GLU A 2 -20.84 -8.12 -17.36
CA GLU A 2 -19.99 -8.57 -16.27
C GLU A 2 -19.86 -7.50 -15.21
N PRO A 3 -20.54 -7.62 -14.10
CA PRO A 3 -20.49 -6.57 -13.08
C PRO A 3 -19.09 -6.38 -12.47
N ASP A 4 -18.28 -7.42 -12.45
CA ASP A 4 -16.96 -7.28 -11.83
C ASP A 4 -15.93 -6.60 -12.70
N SER A 5 -16.17 -6.47 -13.98
CA SER A 5 -15.14 -5.94 -14.88
C SER A 5 -14.74 -4.51 -14.55
N HIS A 6 -15.63 -3.76 -13.96
CA HIS A 6 -15.37 -2.37 -13.58
C HIS A 6 -15.03 -2.21 -12.10
N GLU A 7 -14.96 -3.33 -11.38
CA GLU A 7 -14.61 -3.31 -9.95
C GLU A 7 -13.16 -3.68 -9.70
N ARG A 8 -12.34 -3.60 -10.73
CA ARG A 8 -10.93 -3.99 -10.62
C ARG A 8 -10.04 -2.89 -10.06
N ILE A 9 -10.58 -1.69 -9.91
CA ILE A 9 -9.89 -0.59 -9.25
C ILE A 9 -10.78 -0.15 -8.10
N ILE A 10 -10.30 -0.33 -6.89
CA ILE A 10 -11.00 0.15 -5.71
C ILE A 10 -10.12 1.12 -4.96
N SER A 11 -10.72 2.10 -4.34
CA SER A 11 -9.96 3.08 -3.58
C SER A 11 -10.76 3.60 -2.40
N ALA A 12 -10.03 4.19 -1.45
CA ALA A 12 -10.60 4.88 -0.31
C ALA A 12 -9.78 6.12 -0.05
N THR A 13 -10.43 7.16 0.43
CA THR A 13 -9.76 8.42 0.74
C THR A 13 -10.09 8.82 2.16
N ARG A 14 -9.09 9.35 2.86
CA ARG A 14 -9.25 9.79 4.23
C ARG A 14 -8.32 10.96 4.52
N ALA A 15 -8.82 11.96 5.26
CA ALA A 15 -7.98 13.02 5.79
C ALA A 15 -7.28 12.52 7.05
N MET A 16 -6.01 12.84 7.19
CA MET A 16 -5.20 12.49 8.36
C MET A 16 -4.60 13.73 8.96
N SER A 17 -4.67 13.86 10.29
CA SER A 17 -4.16 15.04 11.01
C SER A 17 -2.66 14.90 11.24
N ALA A 18 -1.90 14.92 10.18
CA ALA A 18 -0.44 14.82 10.18
C ALA A 18 0.10 15.40 8.89
N GLY A 19 1.36 15.81 8.89
CA GLY A 19 2.01 16.31 7.69
C GLY A 19 2.30 15.19 6.70
N ALA A 20 2.34 15.52 5.42
CA ALA A 20 2.55 14.54 4.37
C ALA A 20 3.88 13.80 4.51
N GLU A 21 4.95 14.49 4.93
CA GLU A 21 6.25 13.84 5.08
C GLU A 21 6.20 12.71 6.11
N ARG A 22 5.55 12.95 7.23
CA ARG A 22 5.41 11.97 8.31
C ARG A 22 4.65 10.75 7.82
N ILE A 23 3.51 10.99 7.15
CA ILE A 23 2.68 9.90 6.64
C ILE A 23 3.44 9.11 5.58
N PHE A 24 4.10 9.83 4.68
CA PHE A 24 4.82 9.19 3.58
C PHE A 24 5.95 8.28 4.08
N ASP A 25 6.68 8.72 5.10
CA ASP A 25 7.74 7.90 5.67
C ASP A 25 7.21 6.58 6.23
N LEU A 26 6.03 6.60 6.84
CA LEU A 26 5.42 5.37 7.35
C LEU A 26 5.01 4.41 6.24
N ILE A 27 4.64 4.95 5.07
CA ILE A 27 4.26 4.14 3.91
C ILE A 27 5.49 3.61 3.19
N ALA A 28 6.46 4.48 2.94
CA ALA A 28 7.62 4.16 2.09
C ALA A 28 8.70 3.36 2.82
N ASP A 29 8.60 3.24 4.14
CA ASP A 29 9.51 2.41 4.92
C ASP A 29 8.85 1.07 5.19
N PRO A 30 9.29 0.00 4.51
CA PRO A 30 8.64 -1.31 4.67
C PRO A 30 8.62 -1.81 6.11
N SER A 31 9.63 -1.46 6.92
CA SER A 31 9.68 -1.92 8.31
C SER A 31 8.54 -1.36 9.14
N ALA A 32 7.92 -0.26 8.73
CA ALA A 32 6.77 0.31 9.41
C ALA A 32 5.44 -0.30 8.94
N GLN A 33 5.41 -0.94 7.79
CA GLN A 33 4.16 -1.41 7.20
C GLN A 33 3.39 -2.41 8.07
N PRO A 34 4.02 -3.37 8.74
CA PRO A 34 3.26 -4.28 9.60
C PRO A 34 2.49 -3.56 10.72
N SER A 35 2.97 -2.39 11.14
CA SER A 35 2.33 -1.62 12.22
C SER A 35 1.01 -1.01 11.79
N TRP A 36 0.80 -0.77 10.50
CA TRP A 36 -0.44 -0.16 10.03
C TRP A 36 -1.21 -1.04 9.04
N ASP A 37 -0.69 -2.20 8.67
CA ASP A 37 -1.45 -3.10 7.81
C ASP A 37 -2.68 -3.60 8.57
N GLY A 38 -3.85 -3.19 8.14
CA GLY A 38 -5.09 -3.45 8.87
C GLY A 38 -5.69 -4.81 8.64
N ASN A 39 -5.12 -5.59 7.71
CA ASN A 39 -5.71 -6.86 7.29
C ASN A 39 -4.94 -8.07 7.80
N ASN A 40 -4.04 -7.85 8.73
CA ASN A 40 -3.23 -8.92 9.33
C ASN A 40 -2.52 -9.75 8.26
N ASN A 41 -2.02 -9.08 7.24
CA ASN A 41 -1.41 -9.72 6.08
C ASN A 41 0.11 -9.67 6.12
N LEU A 42 0.68 -8.63 6.72
CA LEU A 42 2.13 -8.43 6.80
C LEU A 42 2.62 -8.76 8.20
N ALA A 43 3.59 -9.68 8.28
CA ALA A 43 4.19 -10.06 9.56
C ALA A 43 5.43 -9.22 9.87
N SER A 44 6.29 -9.00 8.88
CA SER A 44 7.55 -8.29 9.10
C SER A 44 8.16 -7.80 7.81
N ALA A 45 9.08 -6.86 7.94
CA ALA A 45 9.96 -6.42 6.87
C ALA A 45 11.25 -5.93 7.51
N ALA A 46 12.37 -6.28 6.91
CA ALA A 46 13.67 -5.90 7.44
C ALA A 46 13.86 -4.38 7.39
N PRO A 47 14.58 -3.80 8.34
CA PRO A 47 14.89 -2.37 8.28
C PRO A 47 15.87 -2.07 7.15
N GLY A 48 15.95 -0.79 6.76
CA GLY A 48 16.91 -0.36 5.76
C GLY A 48 16.43 -0.47 4.33
N GLN A 49 15.14 -0.69 4.10
CA GLN A 49 14.57 -0.81 2.76
C GLN A 49 13.74 0.41 2.33
N ARG A 50 13.92 1.56 2.97
CA ARG A 50 13.15 2.76 2.64
C ARG A 50 13.21 3.01 1.13
N VAL A 51 12.04 3.09 0.48
CA VAL A 51 11.93 3.30 -0.96
C VAL A 51 12.32 4.75 -1.29
N ARG A 52 13.08 4.93 -2.37
CA ARG A 52 13.55 6.26 -2.78
C ARG A 52 13.33 6.57 -4.25
N GLN A 53 12.97 5.56 -5.06
CA GLN A 53 12.81 5.78 -6.50
C GLN A 53 12.08 4.61 -7.15
N VAL A 54 11.57 4.86 -8.36
CA VAL A 54 11.05 3.79 -9.22
C VAL A 54 12.17 2.80 -9.50
N GLY A 55 11.83 1.53 -9.50
CA GLY A 55 12.78 0.46 -9.73
C GLY A 55 13.29 -0.18 -8.44
N ASP A 56 13.10 0.47 -7.31
CA ASP A 56 13.42 -0.16 -6.03
C ASP A 56 12.53 -1.38 -5.82
N VAL A 57 13.12 -2.41 -5.20
CA VAL A 57 12.37 -3.61 -4.83
C VAL A 57 12.57 -3.81 -3.34
N PHE A 58 11.46 -3.90 -2.60
CA PHE A 58 11.56 -4.16 -1.17
C PHE A 58 10.87 -5.48 -0.82
N LYS A 59 11.36 -6.12 0.23
CA LYS A 59 10.85 -7.43 0.63
C LYS A 59 10.00 -7.34 1.89
N THR A 60 8.87 -8.04 1.87
CA THR A 60 8.01 -8.18 3.05
C THR A 60 7.72 -9.65 3.26
N THR A 61 7.49 -10.02 4.52
CA THR A 61 7.09 -11.38 4.88
C THR A 61 5.62 -11.34 5.32
N LEU A 62 4.81 -12.17 4.69
CA LEU A 62 3.39 -12.26 5.01
C LEU A 62 3.18 -13.07 6.27
N THR A 63 1.99 -12.95 6.87
CA THR A 63 1.67 -13.67 8.11
C THR A 63 1.79 -15.18 7.98
N GLY A 64 1.63 -15.71 6.77
CA GLY A 64 1.83 -17.14 6.51
C GLY A 64 3.27 -17.54 6.28
N GLY A 65 4.22 -16.62 6.39
CA GLY A 65 5.64 -16.89 6.20
C GLY A 65 6.14 -16.72 4.77
N MET A 66 5.26 -16.47 3.83
CA MET A 66 5.67 -16.28 2.43
C MET A 66 6.26 -14.89 2.24
N VAL A 67 7.29 -14.80 1.40
CA VAL A 67 7.97 -13.54 1.10
C VAL A 67 7.40 -12.95 -0.18
N ARG A 68 7.33 -11.62 -0.24
CA ARG A 68 6.98 -10.90 -1.46
C ARG A 68 8.09 -9.93 -1.80
N GLU A 69 8.40 -9.84 -3.07
CA GLU A 69 9.27 -8.78 -3.62
C GLU A 69 8.36 -7.75 -4.26
N ASN A 70 8.40 -6.53 -3.74
CA ASN A 70 7.48 -5.47 -4.14
C ASN A 70 8.22 -4.51 -5.06
N HIS A 71 7.82 -4.48 -6.33
CA HIS A 71 8.47 -3.68 -7.36
C HIS A 71 7.83 -2.30 -7.43
N VAL A 72 8.60 -1.28 -7.11
CA VAL A 72 8.11 0.09 -7.11
C VAL A 72 8.02 0.60 -8.54
N VAL A 73 6.83 0.96 -8.97
CA VAL A 73 6.55 1.39 -10.34
C VAL A 73 6.17 2.87 -10.45
N GLU A 74 5.79 3.50 -9.33
CA GLU A 74 5.50 4.94 -9.27
C GLU A 74 6.13 5.48 -8.00
N PHE A 75 6.76 6.64 -8.09
CA PHE A 75 7.34 7.25 -6.90
C PHE A 75 7.54 8.76 -7.09
N ILE A 76 6.97 9.53 -6.19
CA ILE A 76 7.24 10.96 -6.02
C ILE A 76 7.34 11.18 -4.52
N GLU A 77 8.54 11.54 -4.05
CA GLU A 77 8.82 11.68 -2.62
C GLU A 77 7.76 12.56 -1.94
N GLY A 78 7.15 12.05 -0.89
CA GLY A 78 6.16 12.77 -0.10
C GLY A 78 4.76 12.81 -0.70
N SER A 79 4.57 12.31 -1.91
CA SER A 79 3.33 12.52 -2.66
C SER A 79 2.71 11.24 -3.20
N LYS A 80 3.50 10.35 -3.78
CA LYS A 80 2.95 9.16 -4.44
C LYS A 80 3.93 8.00 -4.40
N ILE A 81 3.40 6.80 -4.15
CA ILE A 81 4.17 5.57 -4.25
C ILE A 81 3.23 4.46 -4.67
N ALA A 82 3.69 3.61 -5.59
CA ALA A 82 2.94 2.43 -5.98
C ALA A 82 3.89 1.27 -6.23
N TRP A 83 3.45 0.08 -5.85
CA TRP A 83 4.26 -1.12 -6.05
C TRP A 83 3.40 -2.30 -6.48
N CYS A 84 4.07 -3.24 -7.15
CA CYS A 84 3.46 -4.49 -7.61
C CYS A 84 4.14 -5.65 -6.89
N PRO A 85 3.42 -6.37 -6.02
CA PRO A 85 4.00 -7.52 -5.33
C PRO A 85 4.26 -8.70 -6.27
N ALA A 86 5.33 -9.44 -6.00
CA ALA A 86 5.70 -10.63 -6.77
C ALA A 86 6.28 -11.69 -5.86
N GLU A 87 6.20 -12.95 -6.26
CA GLU A 87 6.94 -14.00 -5.59
C GLU A 87 8.44 -13.82 -5.87
N PRO A 88 9.31 -14.24 -4.95
CA PRO A 88 10.75 -14.03 -5.13
C PRO A 88 11.24 -14.60 -6.46
N GLY A 89 11.96 -13.78 -7.21
CA GLY A 89 12.53 -14.16 -8.49
C GLY A 89 11.54 -14.21 -9.64
N LYS A 90 10.30 -13.81 -9.44
CA LYS A 90 9.27 -13.85 -10.48
C LYS A 90 8.79 -12.47 -10.85
N GLN A 91 8.13 -12.38 -12.00
CA GLN A 91 7.50 -11.13 -12.43
C GLN A 91 6.22 -10.88 -11.63
N PRO A 92 5.88 -9.63 -11.36
CA PRO A 92 4.60 -9.32 -10.72
C PRO A 92 3.42 -9.84 -11.54
N PRO A 93 2.45 -10.49 -10.90
CA PRO A 93 1.30 -11.03 -11.64
C PRO A 93 0.32 -9.98 -12.13
N GLY A 94 0.39 -8.73 -11.65
CA GLY A 94 -0.37 -7.65 -12.24
C GLY A 94 -1.21 -6.81 -11.29
N HIS A 95 -1.23 -7.12 -10.00
CA HIS A 95 -1.94 -6.25 -9.07
C HIS A 95 -1.00 -5.18 -8.53
N LEU A 96 -1.58 -4.03 -8.16
CA LEU A 96 -0.82 -2.85 -7.78
C LEU A 96 -1.47 -2.18 -6.56
N TRP A 97 -0.63 -1.74 -5.64
CA TRP A 97 -1.03 -0.94 -4.49
C TRP A 97 -0.49 0.46 -4.68
N ARG A 98 -1.35 1.48 -4.55
CA ARG A 98 -0.94 2.89 -4.73
C ARG A 98 -1.38 3.72 -3.54
N TRP A 99 -0.50 4.60 -3.11
CA TRP A 99 -0.77 5.61 -2.11
C TRP A 99 -0.51 6.98 -2.70
N GLN A 100 -1.45 7.90 -2.51
CA GLN A 100 -1.33 9.28 -2.98
C GLN A 100 -1.66 10.21 -1.83
N LEU A 101 -0.81 11.20 -1.62
CA LEU A 101 -0.93 12.16 -0.53
C LEU A 101 -1.06 13.55 -1.10
N GLU A 102 -2.06 14.29 -0.63
CA GLU A 102 -2.29 15.68 -1.01
C GLU A 102 -2.26 16.53 0.25
N PRO A 103 -1.18 17.28 0.50
CA PRO A 103 -1.12 18.14 1.69
C PRO A 103 -2.15 19.25 1.59
N ILE A 104 -2.96 19.37 2.64
CA ILE A 104 -3.88 20.50 2.76
C ILE A 104 -3.16 21.66 3.45
N ASN A 105 -2.41 21.32 4.49
CA ASN A 105 -1.51 22.24 5.17
C ASN A 105 -0.45 21.40 5.91
N SER A 106 0.35 22.02 6.76
CA SER A 106 1.46 21.33 7.42
C SER A 106 1.03 20.26 8.41
N THR A 107 -0.24 20.23 8.81
CA THR A 107 -0.75 19.29 9.81
C THR A 107 -1.97 18.50 9.35
N LEU A 108 -2.33 18.60 8.07
CA LEU A 108 -3.50 17.89 7.52
C LEU A 108 -3.21 17.47 6.10
N THR A 109 -3.43 16.20 5.82
CA THR A 109 -3.15 15.60 4.50
C THR A 109 -4.32 14.72 4.08
N ASN A 110 -4.77 14.87 2.83
CA ASN A 110 -5.69 13.90 2.24
C ASN A 110 -4.89 12.74 1.69
N VAL A 111 -5.30 11.52 2.05
CA VAL A 111 -4.61 10.30 1.63
C VAL A 111 -5.58 9.42 0.87
N THR A 112 -5.17 8.97 -0.31
CA THR A 112 -5.94 8.04 -1.13
C THR A 112 -5.14 6.75 -1.27
N HIS A 113 -5.78 5.62 -1.00
CA HIS A 113 -5.19 4.31 -1.16
C HIS A 113 -5.97 3.56 -2.22
N THR A 114 -5.27 3.00 -3.20
CA THR A 114 -5.88 2.34 -4.36
C THR A 114 -5.32 0.94 -4.51
N TYR A 115 -6.21 -0.01 -4.77
CA TYR A 115 -5.84 -1.36 -5.19
C TYR A 115 -6.34 -1.54 -6.61
N ASP A 116 -5.41 -1.80 -7.52
CA ASP A 116 -5.70 -1.91 -8.95
C ASP A 116 -5.25 -3.28 -9.44
N TRP A 117 -6.19 -4.12 -9.86
CA TRP A 117 -5.87 -5.44 -10.36
C TRP A 117 -6.34 -5.65 -11.80
N THR A 118 -6.43 -4.55 -12.56
CA THR A 118 -6.86 -4.63 -13.96
C THR A 118 -5.92 -5.48 -14.82
N ALA A 119 -4.64 -5.51 -14.48
CA ALA A 119 -3.65 -6.29 -15.23
C ALA A 119 -3.47 -7.73 -14.71
N LEU A 120 -4.20 -8.09 -13.66
CA LEU A 120 -4.06 -9.40 -13.06
C LEU A 120 -4.80 -10.46 -13.89
N THR A 121 -4.08 -11.50 -14.31
CA THR A 121 -4.64 -12.57 -15.11
C THR A 121 -4.52 -13.95 -14.46
N ASP A 122 -3.73 -14.06 -13.40
CA ASP A 122 -3.53 -15.33 -12.71
C ASP A 122 -4.82 -15.77 -12.00
N SER A 123 -5.43 -16.85 -12.47
CA SER A 123 -6.70 -17.33 -11.93
C SER A 123 -6.63 -17.67 -10.45
N LYS A 124 -5.47 -18.06 -9.96
CA LYS A 124 -5.28 -18.36 -8.54
C LYS A 124 -5.41 -17.14 -7.65
N ARG A 125 -5.16 -15.95 -8.20
CA ARG A 125 -5.17 -14.71 -7.44
C ARG A 125 -6.43 -13.90 -7.65
N LEU A 126 -7.24 -14.23 -8.66
CA LEU A 126 -8.43 -13.44 -8.97
C LEU A 126 -9.46 -13.45 -7.85
N ASP A 127 -9.64 -14.60 -7.18
CA ASP A 127 -10.59 -14.70 -6.09
C ASP A 127 -10.21 -13.79 -4.94
N LYS A 128 -8.93 -13.77 -4.58
CA LYS A 128 -8.44 -12.90 -3.52
C LYS A 128 -8.60 -11.43 -3.92
N ALA A 129 -8.30 -11.12 -5.17
CA ALA A 129 -8.45 -9.74 -5.65
C ALA A 129 -9.90 -9.28 -5.56
N ARG A 130 -10.84 -10.12 -6.00
CA ARG A 130 -12.27 -9.79 -5.92
C ARG A 130 -12.76 -9.61 -4.49
N SER A 131 -12.14 -10.29 -3.54
CA SER A 131 -12.55 -10.21 -2.14
C SER A 131 -12.00 -8.97 -1.43
N THR A 132 -11.10 -8.22 -2.08
CA THR A 132 -10.53 -7.00 -1.50
C THR A 132 -11.57 -5.87 -1.63
N THR A 133 -11.89 -5.23 -0.52
CA THR A 133 -12.95 -4.23 -0.46
C THR A 133 -12.41 -2.87 -0.03
N PRO A 134 -13.14 -1.78 -0.31
CA PRO A 134 -12.75 -0.46 0.22
C PRO A 134 -12.62 -0.43 1.73
N GLU A 135 -13.44 -1.21 2.46
CA GLU A 135 -13.35 -1.29 3.91
C GLU A 135 -11.99 -1.84 4.36
N MET A 136 -11.46 -2.81 3.63
CA MET A 136 -10.12 -3.35 3.92
C MET A 136 -9.04 -2.30 3.73
N LEU A 137 -9.19 -1.45 2.71
CA LEU A 137 -8.27 -0.34 2.50
C LEU A 137 -8.36 0.66 3.64
N ARG A 138 -9.58 0.95 4.10
CA ARG A 138 -9.78 1.90 5.21
C ARG A 138 -9.21 1.39 6.51
N GLU A 139 -9.22 0.08 6.75
CA GLU A 139 -8.61 -0.49 7.95
C GLU A 139 -7.14 -0.11 8.04
N SER A 140 -6.41 -0.27 6.94
CA SER A 140 -5.00 0.12 6.91
C SER A 140 -4.84 1.62 7.05
N MET A 141 -5.71 2.39 6.42
CA MET A 141 -5.65 3.84 6.49
C MET A 141 -5.93 4.34 7.91
N ASP A 142 -6.88 3.72 8.61
CA ASP A 142 -7.19 4.10 9.99
C ASP A 142 -6.01 3.83 10.91
N ARG A 143 -5.35 2.70 10.75
CA ARG A 143 -4.17 2.38 11.55
C ARG A 143 -3.01 3.30 11.21
N LEU A 144 -2.82 3.60 9.94
CA LEU A 144 -1.79 4.53 9.51
C LEU A 144 -2.03 5.92 10.11
N ALA A 145 -3.28 6.37 10.10
CA ALA A 145 -3.64 7.65 10.69
C ALA A 145 -3.32 7.68 12.19
N MET A 146 -3.65 6.61 12.91
CA MET A 146 -3.36 6.53 14.34
C MET A 146 -1.86 6.65 14.61
N LEU A 147 -1.04 5.97 13.82
CA LEU A 147 0.41 6.05 13.99
C LEU A 147 0.94 7.45 13.68
N ALA A 148 0.52 8.02 12.57
CA ALA A 148 1.00 9.32 12.14
C ALA A 148 0.60 10.42 13.12
N GLN A 149 -0.65 10.38 13.59
CA GLN A 149 -1.19 11.39 14.50
C GLN A 149 -0.61 11.27 15.90
N ALA A 150 -0.42 10.05 16.39
CA ALA A 150 0.12 9.84 17.74
C ALA A 150 1.56 10.31 17.85
N SER A 151 2.36 10.11 16.81
CA SER A 151 3.78 10.48 16.83
C SER A 151 4.01 11.92 16.47
N GLY A 152 2.99 12.59 15.99
CA GLY A 152 3.09 13.98 15.57
C GLY A 152 3.05 14.97 16.72
N GLY A 153 2.83 14.45 17.91
CA GLY A 153 2.75 15.27 19.10
C GLY A 153 4.05 15.91 19.50
#